data_ca48916b44c3c242cf573021728454a2
#
_entry.id   ca48916b44c3c242cf573021728454a2
#
_cell.length_a   1.000
_cell.length_b   1.000
_cell.length_c   1.000
_cell.angle_alpha   90.00
_cell.angle_beta   90.00
_cell.angle_gamma   90.00
#
_symmetry.space_group_name_H-M   'P 1'
#
loop_
_entity.id
_entity.type
_entity.pdbx_description
1 polymer ?
#
loop_
_entity_poly.entity_id
_entity_poly.type
_entity_poly.pdbx_seq_one_letter_code
_entity_poly.pdbx_strand_id
1 'polypeptide(L)'
;MARLLLLSLLLSVGCLTAYGQDLRTGVPTADGGFLVAGDYIAWLDAEGSVLRKRPLERPLTALAAVGERLYALDEGGRHLLRLAPDGGVAEREKLPVKGRLCALAADRNTLWAVTDAGEIARRTGDDAWIVFGFNAQYAGYYPSMDFRGVAAGGGSVMVAGIGPDGRPAAFTSARGTVWSERTLDYTEQGLPCLFTAEPMSLSYDASQDRYYLAGAGGALLALPSCSHCNSLTRYPADTLFARIAGDTKNLLLGSDGFQRVEER
;
A
#
# COMPACT_ATOMS: atom_id res chain seq x y z
N MET A 1 -27.57 49.10 25.47
CA MET A 1 -26.66 48.07 26.03
C MET A 1 -27.21 46.72 25.58
N ALA A 2 -26.71 46.22 24.47
CA ALA A 2 -27.06 44.92 23.92
C ALA A 2 -25.80 44.04 23.96
N ARG A 3 -25.83 43.02 24.80
CA ARG A 3 -24.75 42.01 24.88
C ARG A 3 -24.92 41.03 23.70
N LEU A 4 -23.99 41.05 22.76
CA LEU A 4 -23.81 40.04 21.77
C LEU A 4 -23.29 38.79 22.49
N LEU A 5 -24.09 37.73 22.52
CA LEU A 5 -23.68 36.38 22.85
C LEU A 5 -23.08 35.77 21.57
N LEU A 6 -21.76 35.71 21.50
CA LEU A 6 -21.05 34.87 20.52
C LEU A 6 -21.19 33.42 20.95
N LEU A 7 -22.07 32.70 20.29
CA LEU A 7 -22.17 31.24 20.38
C LEU A 7 -21.02 30.68 19.53
N SER A 8 -19.89 30.36 20.17
CA SER A 8 -18.82 29.60 19.57
C SER A 8 -19.30 28.16 19.41
N LEU A 9 -19.69 27.83 18.20
CA LEU A 9 -19.93 26.44 17.78
C LEU A 9 -18.57 25.74 17.80
N LEU A 10 -18.24 25.09 18.90
CA LEU A 10 -17.16 24.11 18.98
C LEU A 10 -17.61 22.91 18.13
N LEU A 11 -17.22 22.93 16.85
CA LEU A 11 -17.11 21.73 16.06
C LEU A 11 -16.13 20.82 16.81
N SER A 12 -16.66 19.86 17.52
CA SER A 12 -15.89 18.72 18.00
C SER A 12 -15.45 17.91 16.76
N VAL A 13 -14.41 18.40 16.11
CA VAL A 13 -13.50 17.53 15.36
C VAL A 13 -13.01 16.57 16.44
N GLY A 14 -13.53 15.38 16.46
CA GLY A 14 -13.04 14.28 17.28
C GLY A 14 -11.60 14.03 16.83
N CYS A 15 -10.70 14.84 17.37
CA CYS A 15 -9.28 14.63 17.30
C CYS A 15 -9.05 13.30 18.01
N LEU A 16 -8.94 12.21 17.28
CA LEU A 16 -8.32 10.99 17.76
C LEU A 16 -6.84 11.31 17.99
N THR A 17 -6.61 12.12 19.03
CA THR A 17 -5.29 12.46 19.50
C THR A 17 -4.61 11.22 20.05
N ALA A 18 -3.42 11.01 19.56
CA ALA A 18 -2.30 10.48 20.29
C ALA A 18 -2.40 9.04 20.78
N TYR A 19 -2.31 8.16 19.84
CA TYR A 19 -1.39 7.05 20.06
C TYR A 19 -0.41 7.12 18.89
N GLY A 20 0.83 7.51 19.17
CA GLY A 20 1.97 7.48 18.24
C GLY A 20 2.29 6.03 17.84
N GLN A 21 1.38 5.39 17.19
CA GLN A 21 1.42 4.02 16.73
C GLN A 21 1.16 4.05 15.24
N ASP A 22 2.22 3.77 14.49
CA ASP A 22 2.17 3.80 13.04
C ASP A 22 1.20 2.76 12.50
N LEU A 23 0.23 3.21 11.71
CA LEU A 23 -0.54 2.36 10.81
C LEU A 23 0.13 2.38 9.45
N ARG A 24 0.56 1.24 8.95
CA ARG A 24 1.42 1.14 7.76
C ARG A 24 0.74 0.49 6.57
N THR A 25 -0.31 -0.26 6.80
CA THR A 25 -0.96 -1.08 5.78
C THR A 25 -2.42 -1.30 6.09
N GLY A 26 -3.19 -1.71 5.09
CA GLY A 26 -4.57 -2.08 5.28
C GLY A 26 -5.19 -2.65 4.02
N VAL A 27 -6.39 -3.19 4.17
CA VAL A 27 -7.22 -3.72 3.09
C VAL A 27 -8.67 -3.32 3.32
N PRO A 28 -9.48 -3.14 2.26
CA PRO A 28 -10.91 -2.99 2.41
C PRO A 28 -11.53 -4.31 2.89
N THR A 29 -12.63 -4.22 3.61
CA THR A 29 -13.41 -5.37 4.06
C THR A 29 -14.69 -5.52 3.24
N ALA A 30 -15.27 -6.72 3.21
CA ALA A 30 -16.45 -7.01 2.38
C ALA A 30 -17.72 -6.24 2.79
N ASP A 31 -17.75 -5.71 4.00
CA ASP A 31 -18.83 -4.86 4.53
C ASP A 31 -18.62 -3.35 4.25
N GLY A 32 -17.62 -3.02 3.42
CA GLY A 32 -17.31 -1.64 3.01
C GLY A 32 -16.45 -0.87 4.00
N GLY A 33 -16.00 -1.49 5.08
CA GLY A 33 -15.05 -0.93 6.03
C GLY A 33 -13.59 -1.20 5.65
N PHE A 34 -12.71 -1.11 6.64
CA PHE A 34 -11.28 -1.32 6.46
C PHE A 34 -10.69 -2.15 7.61
N LEU A 35 -9.71 -2.98 7.27
CA LEU A 35 -8.80 -3.56 8.22
C LEU A 35 -7.45 -2.87 8.06
N VAL A 36 -6.96 -2.23 9.11
CA VAL A 36 -5.68 -1.51 9.09
C VAL A 36 -4.73 -2.10 10.13
N ALA A 37 -3.44 -2.07 9.85
CA ALA A 37 -2.43 -2.62 10.73
C ALA A 37 -1.11 -1.83 10.70
N GLY A 38 -0.38 -1.96 11.76
CA GLY A 38 0.94 -1.45 12.04
C GLY A 38 1.36 -2.00 13.39
N ASP A 39 1.53 -1.18 14.42
CA ASP A 39 1.80 -1.60 15.80
C ASP A 39 0.60 -2.34 16.44
N TYR A 40 -0.57 -2.15 15.87
CA TYR A 40 -1.79 -2.84 16.23
C TYR A 40 -2.61 -3.14 14.98
N ILE A 41 -3.62 -3.98 15.10
CA ILE A 41 -4.63 -4.21 14.08
C ILE A 41 -5.96 -3.60 14.50
N ALA A 42 -6.64 -2.91 13.61
CA ALA A 42 -7.94 -2.30 13.86
C ALA A 42 -8.91 -2.56 12.71
N TRP A 43 -10.15 -2.79 13.08
CA TRP A 43 -11.30 -2.88 12.18
C TRP A 43 -12.03 -1.54 12.20
N LEU A 44 -12.21 -0.95 11.05
CA LEU A 44 -12.89 0.32 10.87
C LEU A 44 -14.19 0.08 10.08
N ASP A 45 -15.22 0.84 10.39
CA ASP A 45 -16.41 0.90 9.54
C ASP A 45 -16.15 1.70 8.25
N ALA A 46 -17.16 1.79 7.39
CA ALA A 46 -17.09 2.56 6.14
C ALA A 46 -16.86 4.07 6.39
N GLU A 47 -17.22 4.57 7.55
CA GLU A 47 -17.00 5.95 8.00
C GLU A 47 -15.59 6.17 8.57
N GLY A 48 -14.79 5.10 8.76
CA GLY A 48 -13.46 5.14 9.36
C GLY A 48 -13.47 5.15 10.89
N SER A 49 -14.61 4.87 11.53
CA SER A 49 -14.66 4.75 12.99
C SER A 49 -14.12 3.40 13.44
N VAL A 50 -13.35 3.39 14.52
CA VAL A 50 -12.78 2.16 15.05
C VAL A 50 -13.85 1.30 15.72
N LEU A 51 -14.15 0.15 15.11
CA LEU A 51 -15.07 -0.84 15.67
C LEU A 51 -14.40 -1.75 16.71
N ARG A 52 -13.14 -2.10 16.41
CA ARG A 52 -12.35 -3.01 17.23
C ARG A 52 -10.87 -2.71 17.05
N LYS A 53 -10.08 -2.89 18.11
CA LYS A 53 -8.63 -2.75 18.12
C LYS A 53 -7.99 -3.90 18.87
N ARG A 54 -6.85 -4.41 18.38
CA ARG A 54 -6.06 -5.45 19.05
C ARG A 54 -4.57 -5.08 18.97
N PRO A 55 -3.85 -5.08 20.08
CA PRO A 55 -2.40 -4.95 20.07
C PRO A 55 -1.75 -6.16 19.40
N LEU A 56 -0.61 -5.93 18.77
CA LEU A 56 0.21 -6.96 18.14
C LEU A 56 1.51 -7.14 18.93
N GLU A 57 2.04 -8.36 18.95
CA GLU A 57 3.36 -8.63 19.52
C GLU A 57 4.49 -8.05 18.64
N ARG A 58 4.24 -7.97 17.35
CA ARG A 58 5.13 -7.37 16.34
C ARG A 58 4.31 -6.56 15.36
N PRO A 59 4.81 -5.39 14.96
CA PRO A 59 4.17 -4.58 13.94
C PRO A 59 4.00 -5.33 12.63
N LEU A 60 2.86 -5.10 11.96
CA LEU A 60 2.63 -5.58 10.61
C LEU A 60 2.95 -4.47 9.61
N THR A 61 3.62 -4.87 8.52
CA THR A 61 4.07 -3.93 7.47
C THR A 61 3.32 -4.07 6.16
N ALA A 62 2.66 -5.20 5.94
CA ALA A 62 1.80 -5.41 4.77
C ALA A 62 0.60 -6.29 5.12
N LEU A 63 -0.52 -6.03 4.45
CA LEU A 63 -1.74 -6.83 4.46
C LEU A 63 -2.20 -7.09 3.03
N ALA A 64 -2.76 -8.28 2.81
CA ALA A 64 -3.46 -8.62 1.57
C ALA A 64 -4.59 -9.61 1.87
N ALA A 65 -5.72 -9.49 1.17
CA ALA A 65 -6.85 -10.38 1.31
C ALA A 65 -7.09 -11.16 0.00
N VAL A 66 -7.19 -12.49 0.09
CA VAL A 66 -7.54 -13.38 -1.02
C VAL A 66 -8.78 -14.15 -0.62
N GLY A 67 -9.93 -13.77 -1.13
CA GLY A 67 -11.21 -14.24 -0.63
C GLY A 67 -11.36 -13.94 0.86
N GLU A 68 -11.65 -14.95 1.66
CA GLU A 68 -11.77 -14.83 3.12
C GLU A 68 -10.42 -14.96 3.87
N ARG A 69 -9.33 -15.25 3.15
CA ARG A 69 -8.01 -15.45 3.75
C ARG A 69 -7.26 -14.12 3.84
N LEU A 70 -6.82 -13.80 5.04
CA LEU A 70 -6.03 -12.60 5.30
C LEU A 70 -4.55 -12.98 5.50
N TYR A 71 -3.69 -12.32 4.74
CA TYR A 71 -2.24 -12.49 4.78
C TYR A 71 -1.56 -11.21 5.25
N ALA A 72 -0.42 -11.36 5.94
CA ALA A 72 0.33 -10.24 6.49
C ALA A 72 1.84 -10.48 6.43
N LEU A 73 2.61 -9.41 6.54
CA LEU A 73 4.05 -9.43 6.84
C LEU A 73 4.29 -8.71 8.17
N ASP A 74 5.19 -9.25 8.97
CA ASP A 74 5.79 -8.53 10.10
C ASP A 74 7.03 -7.75 9.65
N GLU A 75 7.57 -6.89 10.51
CA GLU A 75 8.79 -6.11 10.22
C GLU A 75 10.00 -6.96 9.84
N GLY A 76 10.05 -8.20 10.27
CA GLY A 76 11.13 -9.13 9.91
C GLY A 76 11.09 -9.55 8.44
N GLY A 77 9.90 -9.58 7.83
CA GLY A 77 9.69 -9.97 6.43
C GLY A 77 10.21 -11.35 6.06
N ARG A 78 10.34 -12.25 7.06
CA ARG A 78 10.91 -13.60 6.83
C ARG A 78 9.87 -14.66 6.51
N HIS A 79 8.64 -14.41 6.90
CA HIS A 79 7.53 -15.33 6.73
C HIS A 79 6.29 -14.58 6.26
N LEU A 80 5.52 -15.24 5.42
CA LEU A 80 4.14 -14.87 5.17
C LEU A 80 3.30 -15.37 6.35
N LEU A 81 2.51 -14.49 6.93
CA LEU A 81 1.61 -14.80 8.03
C LEU A 81 0.20 -14.98 7.47
N ARG A 82 -0.49 -16.04 7.83
CA ARG A 82 -1.94 -16.14 7.66
C ARG A 82 -2.60 -15.74 8.98
N LEU A 83 -3.48 -14.75 8.92
CA LEU A 83 -4.19 -14.26 10.09
C LEU A 83 -5.54 -14.98 10.24
N ALA A 84 -5.91 -15.22 11.49
CA ALA A 84 -7.26 -15.61 11.84
C ALA A 84 -8.21 -14.40 11.80
N PRO A 85 -9.55 -14.60 11.76
CA PRO A 85 -10.52 -13.50 11.73
C PRO A 85 -10.42 -12.54 12.92
N ASP A 86 -9.86 -12.99 14.04
CA ASP A 86 -9.59 -12.16 15.20
C ASP A 86 -8.27 -11.36 15.12
N GLY A 87 -7.52 -11.49 14.02
CA GLY A 87 -6.23 -10.84 13.78
C GLY A 87 -5.03 -11.56 14.40
N GLY A 88 -5.22 -12.74 15.00
CA GLY A 88 -4.13 -13.58 15.48
C GLY A 88 -3.41 -14.29 14.34
N VAL A 89 -2.13 -14.64 14.55
CA VAL A 89 -1.38 -15.43 13.59
C VAL A 89 -1.82 -16.89 13.68
N ALA A 90 -2.47 -17.38 12.61
CA ALA A 90 -2.91 -18.78 12.51
C ALA A 90 -1.81 -19.68 11.93
N GLU A 91 -0.99 -19.15 11.01
CA GLU A 91 0.04 -19.91 10.30
C GLU A 91 1.19 -19.00 9.89
N ARG A 92 2.39 -19.60 9.80
CA ARG A 92 3.60 -18.96 9.27
C ARG A 92 4.17 -19.80 8.14
N GLU A 93 4.34 -19.19 6.98
CA GLU A 93 4.87 -19.86 5.79
C GLU A 93 6.16 -19.17 5.35
N LYS A 94 7.21 -19.96 5.10
CA LYS A 94 8.45 -19.45 4.51
C LYS A 94 8.35 -19.57 2.99
N LEU A 95 8.46 -18.44 2.29
CA LEU A 95 8.48 -18.42 0.82
C LEU A 95 9.85 -18.86 0.30
N PRO A 96 9.91 -19.44 -0.91
CA PRO A 96 11.16 -19.84 -1.57
C PRO A 96 11.89 -18.65 -2.20
N VAL A 97 12.02 -17.55 -1.48
CA VAL A 97 12.70 -16.31 -1.89
C VAL A 97 13.99 -16.11 -1.10
N LYS A 98 14.94 -15.34 -1.65
CA LYS A 98 16.23 -15.04 -1.02
C LYS A 98 16.18 -13.80 -0.15
N GLY A 99 15.43 -12.77 -0.60
CA GLY A 99 15.32 -11.50 0.09
C GLY A 99 14.29 -11.51 1.22
N ARG A 100 14.22 -10.36 1.92
CA ARG A 100 13.18 -10.06 2.89
C ARG A 100 11.91 -9.66 2.12
N LEU A 101 10.76 -10.20 2.53
CA LEU A 101 9.47 -9.79 2.01
C LEU A 101 9.16 -8.36 2.46
N CYS A 102 8.80 -7.49 1.51
CA CYS A 102 8.58 -6.07 1.75
C CYS A 102 7.13 -5.63 1.55
N ALA A 103 6.42 -6.22 0.60
CA ALA A 103 5.02 -5.87 0.34
C ALA A 103 4.22 -7.07 -0.16
N LEU A 104 2.91 -6.98 0.01
CA LEU A 104 1.91 -7.93 -0.46
C LEU A 104 0.84 -7.22 -1.29
N ALA A 105 0.30 -7.91 -2.27
CA ALA A 105 -0.93 -7.53 -2.96
C ALA A 105 -1.75 -8.75 -3.32
N ALA A 106 -3.04 -8.56 -3.52
CA ALA A 106 -3.93 -9.62 -4.01
C ALA A 106 -4.76 -9.10 -5.17
N ASP A 107 -4.98 -9.95 -6.16
CA ASP A 107 -5.97 -9.75 -7.21
C ASP A 107 -6.72 -11.07 -7.42
N ARG A 108 -8.05 -11.02 -7.22
CA ARG A 108 -8.91 -12.21 -7.27
C ARG A 108 -8.39 -13.34 -6.37
N ASN A 109 -7.87 -14.41 -6.96
CA ASN A 109 -7.34 -15.59 -6.25
C ASN A 109 -5.80 -15.66 -6.29
N THR A 110 -5.11 -14.58 -6.67
CA THR A 110 -3.65 -14.54 -6.75
C THR A 110 -3.07 -13.62 -5.69
N LEU A 111 -2.15 -14.16 -4.90
CA LEU A 111 -1.35 -13.43 -3.93
C LEU A 111 0.02 -13.14 -4.53
N TRP A 112 0.45 -11.88 -4.40
CA TRP A 112 1.75 -11.37 -4.83
C TRP A 112 2.57 -10.93 -3.64
N ALA A 113 3.87 -11.16 -3.71
CA ALA A 113 4.84 -10.67 -2.74
C ALA A 113 6.10 -10.19 -3.45
N VAL A 114 6.75 -9.16 -2.91
CA VAL A 114 8.03 -8.66 -3.42
C VAL A 114 9.08 -8.61 -2.32
N THR A 115 10.35 -8.64 -2.73
CA THR A 115 11.50 -8.64 -1.82
C THR A 115 12.48 -7.52 -2.09
N ASP A 116 13.28 -7.19 -1.08
CA ASP A 116 14.42 -6.26 -1.18
C ASP A 116 15.58 -6.80 -2.06
N ALA A 117 15.57 -8.10 -2.37
CA ALA A 117 16.52 -8.70 -3.32
C ALA A 117 16.06 -8.65 -4.79
N GLY A 118 14.96 -7.94 -5.08
CA GLY A 118 14.39 -7.83 -6.43
C GLY A 118 13.74 -9.11 -6.93
N GLU A 119 13.10 -9.85 -6.05
CA GLU A 119 12.31 -11.01 -6.41
C GLU A 119 10.81 -10.69 -6.31
N ILE A 120 10.04 -11.27 -7.23
CA ILE A 120 8.58 -11.15 -7.29
C ILE A 120 8.02 -12.55 -7.21
N ALA A 121 7.31 -12.85 -6.14
CA ALA A 121 6.69 -14.14 -5.91
C ALA A 121 5.17 -14.04 -6.14
N ARG A 122 4.58 -15.08 -6.73
CA ARG A 122 3.12 -15.18 -6.86
C ARG A 122 2.63 -16.58 -6.57
N ARG A 123 1.41 -16.66 -6.03
CA ARG A 123 0.68 -17.93 -5.84
C ARG A 123 -0.78 -17.72 -6.21
N THR A 124 -1.35 -18.62 -7.00
CA THR A 124 -2.77 -18.62 -7.35
C THR A 124 -3.47 -19.74 -6.59
N GLY A 125 -4.46 -19.38 -5.78
CA GLY A 125 -5.11 -20.35 -4.89
C GLY A 125 -4.12 -21.01 -3.93
N ASP A 126 -4.13 -22.33 -3.92
CA ASP A 126 -3.25 -23.18 -3.10
C ASP A 126 -2.08 -23.80 -3.91
N ASP A 127 -1.81 -23.28 -5.11
CA ASP A 127 -0.70 -23.73 -5.95
C ASP A 127 0.66 -23.43 -5.30
N ALA A 128 1.73 -23.99 -5.86
CA ALA A 128 3.09 -23.68 -5.46
C ALA A 128 3.45 -22.20 -5.80
N TRP A 129 4.34 -21.62 -5.02
CA TRP A 129 4.90 -20.31 -5.31
C TRP A 129 5.73 -20.33 -6.59
N ILE A 130 5.48 -19.37 -7.46
CA ILE A 130 6.31 -19.08 -8.63
C ILE A 130 7.09 -17.81 -8.31
N VAL A 131 8.43 -17.90 -8.34
CA VAL A 131 9.33 -16.77 -8.04
C VAL A 131 10.01 -16.31 -9.32
N PHE A 132 9.91 -15.04 -9.58
CA PHE A 132 10.57 -14.34 -10.67
C PHE A 132 11.71 -13.48 -10.11
N GLY A 133 12.93 -13.81 -10.45
CA GLY A 133 14.14 -13.07 -10.05
C GLY A 133 14.39 -11.89 -11.00
N PHE A 134 13.76 -10.76 -10.74
CA PHE A 134 13.83 -9.57 -11.59
C PHE A 134 15.28 -9.09 -11.78
N ASN A 135 16.02 -8.91 -10.69
CA ASN A 135 17.41 -8.44 -10.73
C ASN A 135 18.32 -9.37 -11.54
N ALA A 136 18.09 -10.69 -11.46
CA ALA A 136 18.88 -11.65 -12.23
C ALA A 136 18.50 -11.66 -13.72
N GLN A 137 17.22 -11.55 -14.02
CA GLN A 137 16.70 -11.70 -15.38
C GLN A 137 16.86 -10.42 -16.21
N TYR A 138 16.86 -9.27 -15.57
CA TYR A 138 17.04 -7.96 -16.20
C TYR A 138 18.41 -7.33 -15.93
N ALA A 139 19.37 -8.10 -15.42
CA ALA A 139 20.74 -7.66 -15.26
C ALA A 139 21.31 -7.06 -16.57
N GLY A 140 21.79 -5.82 -16.52
CA GLY A 140 22.30 -5.11 -17.69
C GLY A 140 21.24 -4.30 -18.48
N TYR A 141 19.92 -4.51 -18.22
CA TYR A 141 18.85 -3.69 -18.79
C TYR A 141 18.34 -2.66 -17.79
N TYR A 142 18.16 -3.10 -16.54
CA TYR A 142 17.71 -2.26 -15.43
C TYR A 142 18.69 -2.35 -14.27
N PRO A 143 18.78 -1.32 -13.42
CA PRO A 143 19.54 -1.40 -12.18
C PRO A 143 18.91 -2.45 -11.25
N SER A 144 19.72 -2.99 -10.34
CA SER A 144 19.20 -3.87 -9.29
C SER A 144 18.19 -3.13 -8.43
N MET A 145 17.04 -3.73 -8.20
CA MET A 145 15.93 -3.11 -7.48
C MET A 145 15.79 -3.69 -6.08
N ASP A 146 15.54 -2.82 -5.11
CA ASP A 146 14.99 -3.12 -3.80
C ASP A 146 13.49 -2.79 -3.88
N PHE A 147 12.64 -3.81 -4.05
CA PHE A 147 11.20 -3.59 -4.18
C PHE A 147 10.56 -3.30 -2.82
N ARG A 148 9.72 -2.25 -2.79
CA ARG A 148 9.03 -1.73 -1.61
C ARG A 148 7.53 -1.83 -1.69
N GLY A 149 6.98 -1.91 -2.90
CA GLY A 149 5.55 -1.94 -3.15
C GLY A 149 5.17 -2.90 -4.27
N VAL A 150 4.00 -3.49 -4.14
CA VAL A 150 3.33 -4.27 -5.19
C VAL A 150 1.84 -4.00 -5.13
N ALA A 151 1.21 -3.86 -6.28
CA ALA A 151 -0.24 -3.79 -6.42
C ALA A 151 -0.67 -4.58 -7.66
N ALA A 152 -1.84 -5.19 -7.60
CA ALA A 152 -2.39 -5.97 -8.70
C ALA A 152 -3.87 -5.62 -8.90
N GLY A 153 -4.27 -5.49 -10.16
CA GLY A 153 -5.62 -5.17 -10.57
C GLY A 153 -5.68 -4.71 -12.02
N GLY A 154 -6.87 -4.54 -12.59
CA GLY A 154 -7.04 -4.14 -13.99
C GLY A 154 -6.40 -5.07 -15.01
N GLY A 155 -6.17 -6.34 -14.66
CA GLY A 155 -5.49 -7.31 -15.52
C GLY A 155 -3.98 -7.17 -15.58
N SER A 156 -3.38 -6.37 -14.69
CA SER A 156 -1.93 -6.19 -14.60
C SER A 156 -1.46 -6.17 -13.14
N VAL A 157 -0.15 -6.27 -12.96
CA VAL A 157 0.54 -6.09 -11.69
C VAL A 157 1.63 -5.05 -11.85
N MET A 158 1.77 -4.19 -10.86
CA MET A 158 2.81 -3.18 -10.76
C MET A 158 3.67 -3.43 -9.53
N VAL A 159 4.97 -3.26 -9.67
CA VAL A 159 5.93 -3.24 -8.58
C VAL A 159 6.67 -1.91 -8.57
N ALA A 160 7.05 -1.42 -7.40
CA ALA A 160 7.86 -0.22 -7.25
C ALA A 160 8.94 -0.44 -6.21
N GLY A 161 10.06 0.22 -6.38
CA GLY A 161 11.19 0.12 -5.48
C GLY A 161 12.22 1.20 -5.72
N ILE A 162 13.41 0.97 -5.19
CA ILE A 162 14.53 1.90 -5.24
C ILE A 162 15.69 1.21 -5.95
N GLY A 163 16.28 1.92 -6.90
CA GLY A 163 17.55 1.53 -7.52
C GLY A 163 18.77 1.80 -6.60
N PRO A 164 19.95 1.34 -6.98
CA PRO A 164 21.17 1.52 -6.18
C PRO A 164 21.61 2.99 -6.06
N ASP A 165 21.11 3.87 -6.91
CA ASP A 165 21.29 5.32 -6.87
C ASP A 165 20.27 6.05 -5.99
N GLY A 166 19.39 5.31 -5.29
CA GLY A 166 18.33 5.85 -4.46
C GLY A 166 17.12 6.36 -5.23
N ARG A 167 17.08 6.19 -6.56
CA ARG A 167 15.95 6.67 -7.38
C ARG A 167 14.80 5.66 -7.39
N PRO A 168 13.56 6.14 -7.25
CA PRO A 168 12.39 5.31 -7.41
C PRO A 168 12.22 4.85 -8.85
N ALA A 169 11.80 3.60 -9.03
CA ALA A 169 11.39 3.06 -10.31
C ALA A 169 10.19 2.13 -10.12
N ALA A 170 9.35 2.01 -11.15
CA ALA A 170 8.22 1.11 -11.17
C ALA A 170 8.18 0.31 -12.46
N PHE A 171 7.65 -0.90 -12.38
CA PHE A 171 7.53 -1.82 -13.51
C PHE A 171 6.15 -2.45 -13.51
N THR A 172 5.62 -2.68 -14.71
CA THR A 172 4.31 -3.32 -14.91
C THR A 172 4.45 -4.61 -15.70
N SER A 173 3.54 -5.52 -15.46
CA SER A 173 3.42 -6.78 -16.19
C SER A 173 1.96 -7.22 -16.25
N ALA A 174 1.50 -7.71 -17.40
CA ALA A 174 0.17 -8.30 -17.53
C ALA A 174 0.08 -9.70 -16.88
N ARG A 175 1.18 -10.44 -16.79
CA ARG A 175 1.20 -11.82 -16.31
C ARG A 175 2.26 -12.11 -15.25
N GLY A 176 3.00 -11.10 -14.82
CA GLY A 176 4.11 -11.26 -13.86
C GLY A 176 5.33 -12.01 -14.41
N THR A 177 5.52 -12.05 -15.73
CA THR A 177 6.64 -12.75 -16.38
C THR A 177 7.48 -11.87 -17.26
N VAL A 178 6.88 -10.88 -17.92
CA VAL A 178 7.57 -9.87 -18.73
C VAL A 178 7.24 -8.52 -18.13
N TRP A 179 8.26 -7.76 -17.80
CA TRP A 179 8.16 -6.49 -17.10
C TRP A 179 8.61 -5.34 -17.98
N SER A 180 7.87 -4.27 -17.96
CA SER A 180 8.19 -3.02 -18.66
C SER A 180 8.25 -1.89 -17.64
N GLU A 181 9.24 -1.03 -17.77
CA GLU A 181 9.37 0.15 -16.94
C GLU A 181 8.18 1.09 -17.12
N ARG A 182 7.69 1.63 -16.02
CA ARG A 182 6.66 2.64 -15.97
C ARG A 182 7.29 3.97 -15.58
N THR A 183 7.13 4.99 -16.43
CA THR A 183 7.60 6.33 -16.11
C THR A 183 6.87 6.88 -14.88
N LEU A 184 7.64 7.49 -13.97
CA LEU A 184 7.16 8.14 -12.77
C LEU A 184 7.22 9.67 -12.87
N ASP A 185 7.16 10.19 -14.09
CA ASP A 185 7.05 11.62 -14.38
C ASP A 185 5.61 12.11 -14.20
N TYR A 186 5.46 13.36 -13.85
CA TYR A 186 4.18 14.05 -13.74
C TYR A 186 4.34 15.50 -14.23
N THR A 187 3.25 16.20 -14.41
CA THR A 187 3.28 17.62 -14.82
C THR A 187 2.87 18.50 -13.65
N GLU A 188 3.71 19.46 -13.29
CA GLU A 188 3.42 20.47 -12.29
C GLU A 188 3.59 21.86 -12.90
N GLN A 189 2.55 22.67 -12.84
CA GLN A 189 2.53 24.02 -13.47
C GLN A 189 2.91 24.03 -14.96
N GLY A 190 2.58 22.96 -15.69
CA GLY A 190 2.91 22.81 -17.11
C GLY A 190 4.33 22.34 -17.41
N LEU A 191 5.14 22.05 -16.40
CA LEU A 191 6.51 21.54 -16.54
C LEU A 191 6.59 20.06 -16.19
N PRO A 192 7.39 19.26 -16.90
CA PRO A 192 7.63 17.86 -16.57
C PRO A 192 8.49 17.78 -15.31
N CYS A 193 8.04 16.97 -14.35
CA CYS A 193 8.72 16.71 -13.09
C CYS A 193 8.89 15.19 -12.89
N LEU A 194 9.89 14.78 -12.12
CA LEU A 194 10.11 13.38 -11.76
C LEU A 194 9.65 13.15 -10.32
N PHE A 195 9.01 12.02 -10.10
CA PHE A 195 8.74 11.56 -8.75
C PHE A 195 10.04 11.06 -8.12
N THR A 196 10.39 11.66 -6.98
CA THR A 196 11.66 11.38 -6.29
C THR A 196 11.45 10.92 -4.85
N ALA A 197 10.21 10.85 -4.37
CA ALA A 197 9.93 10.38 -3.01
C ALA A 197 10.24 8.89 -2.87
N GLU A 198 10.78 8.49 -1.73
CA GLU A 198 10.99 7.09 -1.41
C GLU A 198 9.67 6.32 -1.46
N PRO A 199 9.54 5.27 -2.29
CA PRO A 199 8.33 4.45 -2.35
C PRO A 199 8.07 3.73 -1.02
N MET A 200 6.85 3.88 -0.51
CA MET A 200 6.39 3.24 0.72
C MET A 200 5.42 2.10 0.43
N SER A 201 4.48 2.32 -0.47
CA SER A 201 3.53 1.29 -0.89
C SER A 201 2.93 1.57 -2.26
N LEU A 202 2.35 0.54 -2.85
CA LEU A 202 1.49 0.61 -4.03
C LEU A 202 0.08 0.13 -3.66
N SER A 203 -0.92 0.76 -4.25
CA SER A 203 -2.29 0.26 -4.26
C SER A 203 -2.91 0.39 -5.65
N TYR A 204 -3.96 -0.38 -5.92
CA TYR A 204 -4.76 -0.28 -7.14
C TYR A 204 -6.20 0.08 -6.76
N ASP A 205 -6.76 1.04 -7.46
CA ASP A 205 -8.14 1.46 -7.33
C ASP A 205 -8.93 0.99 -8.56
N ALA A 206 -9.79 0.01 -8.37
CA ALA A 206 -10.59 -0.56 -9.45
C ALA A 206 -11.67 0.42 -9.97
N SER A 207 -12.14 1.33 -9.13
CA SER A 207 -13.18 2.30 -9.52
C SER A 207 -12.66 3.35 -10.49
N GLN A 208 -11.37 3.68 -10.39
CA GLN A 208 -10.71 4.68 -11.22
C GLN A 208 -9.74 4.08 -12.26
N ASP A 209 -9.53 2.76 -12.22
CA ASP A 209 -8.54 2.03 -13.03
C ASP A 209 -7.15 2.67 -12.93
N ARG A 210 -6.65 2.87 -11.71
CA ARG A 210 -5.39 3.55 -11.43
C ARG A 210 -4.58 2.86 -10.36
N TYR A 211 -3.27 2.91 -10.51
CA TYR A 211 -2.33 2.62 -9.45
C TYR A 211 -1.98 3.90 -8.70
N TYR A 212 -1.70 3.76 -7.42
CA TYR A 212 -1.27 4.85 -6.55
C TYR A 212 0.01 4.46 -5.83
N LEU A 213 1.05 5.24 -6.05
CA LEU A 213 2.34 5.10 -5.37
C LEU A 213 2.40 6.11 -4.24
N ALA A 214 2.34 5.62 -3.01
CA ALA A 214 2.55 6.41 -1.82
C ALA A 214 4.03 6.51 -1.51
N GLY A 215 4.48 7.68 -1.06
CA GLY A 215 5.87 7.92 -0.76
C GLY A 215 6.11 8.92 0.36
N ALA A 216 7.35 9.02 0.77
CA ALA A 216 7.82 9.94 1.78
C ALA A 216 7.44 11.40 1.45
N GLY A 217 7.32 12.25 2.46
CA GLY A 217 6.92 13.66 2.30
C GLY A 217 5.46 13.85 1.86
N GLY A 218 4.57 12.89 2.20
CA GLY A 218 3.16 12.97 1.87
C GLY A 218 2.85 12.86 0.37
N ALA A 219 3.78 12.37 -0.44
CA ALA A 219 3.64 12.27 -1.89
C ALA A 219 2.73 11.10 -2.28
N LEU A 220 1.72 11.35 -3.11
CA LEU A 220 0.87 10.32 -3.71
C LEU A 220 0.83 10.53 -5.23
N LEU A 221 1.47 9.63 -5.96
CA LEU A 221 1.49 9.64 -7.43
C LEU A 221 0.41 8.71 -7.95
N ALA A 222 -0.54 9.27 -8.69
CA ALA A 222 -1.55 8.49 -9.42
C ALA A 222 -1.03 8.13 -10.81
N LEU A 223 -1.11 6.84 -11.13
CA LEU A 223 -0.59 6.22 -12.34
C LEU A 223 -1.76 5.53 -13.06
N PRO A 224 -2.42 6.18 -14.03
CA PRO A 224 -3.50 5.56 -14.81
C PRO A 224 -3.00 4.30 -15.52
N SER A 225 -3.81 3.24 -15.57
CA SER A 225 -3.40 1.94 -16.15
C SER A 225 -3.07 2.04 -17.64
N CYS A 226 -3.71 2.94 -18.38
CA CYS A 226 -3.61 3.05 -19.84
C CYS A 226 -3.15 4.42 -20.38
N SER A 227 -2.76 5.37 -19.55
CA SER A 227 -2.27 6.68 -19.99
C SER A 227 -0.94 7.07 -19.35
N HIS A 228 -0.23 8.02 -19.99
CA HIS A 228 1.00 8.60 -19.45
C HIS A 228 0.75 9.87 -18.61
N CYS A 229 -0.51 10.20 -18.34
CA CYS A 229 -0.89 11.38 -17.56
C CYS A 229 -0.89 11.06 -16.07
N ASN A 230 0.29 10.98 -15.46
CA ASN A 230 0.42 10.83 -14.03
C ASN A 230 0.10 12.14 -13.32
N SER A 231 -0.46 12.07 -12.13
CA SER A 231 -0.73 13.25 -11.30
C SER A 231 -0.17 13.04 -9.90
N LEU A 232 0.44 14.08 -9.34
CA LEU A 232 0.97 14.10 -7.99
C LEU A 232 0.04 14.90 -7.08
N THR A 233 -0.34 14.29 -5.95
CA THR A 233 -0.98 14.96 -4.82
C THR A 233 -0.03 14.94 -3.64
N ARG A 234 0.03 16.04 -2.88
CA ARG A 234 0.81 16.13 -1.64
C ARG A 234 -0.14 16.27 -0.46
N TYR A 235 0.05 15.45 0.53
CA TYR A 235 -0.68 15.48 1.79
C TYR A 235 0.21 16.07 2.89
N PRO A 236 -0.35 16.68 3.95
CA PRO A 236 0.41 17.30 5.03
C PRO A 236 0.98 16.27 6.02
N ALA A 237 1.36 15.10 5.55
CA ALA A 237 1.99 14.04 6.34
C ALA A 237 3.49 14.01 6.03
N ASP A 238 4.34 13.80 7.04
CA ASP A 238 5.78 13.64 6.81
C ASP A 238 6.10 12.42 5.95
N THR A 239 5.32 11.37 6.12
CA THR A 239 5.40 10.15 5.32
C THR A 239 4.01 9.60 5.06
N LEU A 240 3.75 9.24 3.80
CA LEU A 240 2.53 8.54 3.41
C LEU A 240 2.86 7.06 3.24
N PHE A 241 2.41 6.22 4.18
CA PHE A 241 2.71 4.79 4.19
C PHE A 241 1.87 4.01 3.19
N ALA A 242 0.58 4.29 3.10
CA ALA A 242 -0.33 3.58 2.21
C ALA A 242 -1.58 4.38 1.85
N ARG A 243 -2.13 4.09 0.68
CA ARG A 243 -3.51 4.41 0.29
C ARG A 243 -4.28 3.11 0.12
N ILE A 244 -5.45 3.03 0.72
CA ILE A 244 -6.35 1.88 0.63
C ILE A 244 -7.58 2.33 -0.13
N ALA A 245 -7.86 1.70 -1.26
CA ALA A 245 -9.08 1.93 -2.02
C ALA A 245 -10.22 1.11 -1.40
N GLY A 246 -11.28 1.78 -0.99
CA GLY A 246 -12.55 1.17 -0.60
C GLY A 246 -13.61 1.39 -1.67
N ASP A 247 -14.77 0.76 -1.53
CA ASP A 247 -15.85 0.85 -2.53
C ASP A 247 -16.39 2.26 -2.73
N THR A 248 -16.48 3.04 -1.66
CA THR A 248 -17.06 4.39 -1.67
C THR A 248 -16.11 5.48 -1.20
N LYS A 249 -15.05 5.12 -0.50
CA LYS A 249 -14.11 6.05 0.14
C LYS A 249 -12.72 5.44 0.18
N ASN A 250 -11.72 6.30 0.22
CA ASN A 250 -10.32 5.93 0.32
C ASN A 250 -9.77 6.29 1.70
N LEU A 251 -8.85 5.49 2.19
CA LEU A 251 -8.15 5.70 3.44
C LEU A 251 -6.66 5.94 3.16
N LEU A 252 -6.11 7.01 3.71
CA LEU A 252 -4.68 7.29 3.69
C LEU A 252 -4.09 6.98 5.05
N LEU A 253 -2.99 6.25 5.07
CA LEU A 253 -2.21 5.96 6.27
C LEU A 253 -0.90 6.72 6.20
N GLY A 254 -0.57 7.46 7.23
CA GLY A 254 0.64 8.27 7.28
C GLY A 254 1.23 8.33 8.69
N SER A 255 2.32 9.08 8.83
CA SER A 255 3.00 9.32 10.12
C SER A 255 2.09 9.95 11.17
N ASP A 256 1.05 10.65 10.74
CA ASP A 256 0.07 11.32 11.62
C ASP A 256 -1.18 10.45 11.90
N GLY A 257 -1.12 9.14 11.56
CA GLY A 257 -2.23 8.20 11.69
C GLY A 257 -2.93 7.92 10.36
N PHE A 258 -4.26 7.99 10.33
CA PHE A 258 -5.02 7.81 9.10
C PHE A 258 -5.95 8.98 8.80
N GLN A 259 -6.14 9.24 7.53
CA GLN A 259 -7.07 10.26 7.03
C GLN A 259 -7.99 9.64 5.97
N ARG A 260 -9.28 9.90 6.11
CA ARG A 260 -10.25 9.55 5.09
C ARG A 260 -10.28 10.61 4.00
N VAL A 261 -10.29 10.18 2.73
CA VAL A 261 -10.35 11.08 1.58
C VAL A 261 -11.53 10.69 0.70
N GLU A 262 -12.37 11.67 0.40
CA GLU A 262 -13.34 11.62 -0.67
C GLU A 262 -12.68 12.21 -1.91
N GLU A 263 -12.31 11.37 -2.86
CA GLU A 263 -11.84 11.85 -4.14
C GLU A 263 -13.05 12.28 -4.99
N ARG A 264 -13.08 13.54 -5.37
CA ARG A 264 -14.08 14.12 -6.27
C ARG A 264 -13.74 13.87 -7.73
#